data_5e0a54e7762ee4f29093029eccaa25e7
#
_entry.id   5e0a54e7762ee4f29093029eccaa25e7
#
_cell.length_a   1.000
_cell.length_b   1.000
_cell.length_c   1.000
_cell.angle_alpha   90.00
_cell.angle_beta   90.00
_cell.angle_gamma   90.00
#
_symmetry.space_group_name_H-M   'P 1'
#
loop_
_entity.id
_entity.type
_entity.pdbx_description
1 polymer ?
#
loop_
_entity_poly.entity_id
_entity_poly.type
_entity_poly.pdbx_seq_one_letter_code
_entity_poly.pdbx_strand_id
1 'polypeptide(L)'
;REALNRTIHARFYDPATQTYATGSQLDMTYPMLVGATPDSLRAGVEQRLFRLTHDVMKDHIGGGLVGVPVITRWAVRSHNPEFIYRMLKQRGYPGYLHMIDHGATATWEYWSGERSRVHNCYNGIGTWFYQALGGLRTDSSHPGYEHVFIDPQIPEGVEWCRIGKETPYGRIDLGWE
;
A
#
# COMPACT_ATOMS: atom_id res chain seq x y z
N ARG A 1 20.57 5.52 -9.86
CA ARG A 1 19.43 4.68 -9.52
C ARG A 1 19.64 3.23 -9.96
N GLU A 2 19.92 2.98 -11.25
CA GLU A 2 20.08 1.62 -11.79
C GLU A 2 21.17 0.79 -11.10
N ALA A 3 22.36 1.37 -10.85
CA ALA A 3 23.43 0.68 -10.14
C ALA A 3 23.00 0.24 -8.73
N LEU A 4 22.30 1.12 -7.99
CA LEU A 4 21.76 0.78 -6.67
C LEU A 4 20.71 -0.33 -6.76
N ASN A 5 19.82 -0.28 -7.73
CA ASN A 5 18.79 -1.31 -7.93
C ASN A 5 19.42 -2.68 -8.22
N ARG A 6 20.46 -2.72 -9.08
CA ARG A 6 21.24 -3.95 -9.32
C ARG A 6 21.90 -4.47 -8.02
N THR A 7 22.45 -3.58 -7.21
CA THR A 7 23.07 -3.96 -5.94
C THR A 7 22.04 -4.51 -4.96
N ILE A 8 20.86 -3.87 -4.85
CA ILE A 8 19.75 -4.36 -4.00
C ILE A 8 19.34 -5.76 -4.45
N HIS A 9 19.15 -5.95 -5.76
CA HIS A 9 18.76 -7.27 -6.27
C HIS A 9 19.83 -8.33 -5.97
N ALA A 10 21.08 -8.08 -6.35
CA ALA A 10 22.17 -9.03 -6.19
C ALA A 10 22.43 -9.42 -4.71
N ARG A 11 22.20 -8.48 -3.79
CA ARG A 11 22.50 -8.67 -2.36
C ARG A 11 21.36 -9.33 -1.58
N PHE A 12 20.13 -9.05 -1.94
CA PHE A 12 18.97 -9.39 -1.09
C PHE A 12 17.98 -10.37 -1.72
N TYR A 13 18.08 -10.64 -3.03
CA TYR A 13 17.19 -11.61 -3.67
C TYR A 13 17.69 -13.03 -3.43
N ASP A 14 16.79 -13.89 -2.99
CA ASP A 14 17.00 -15.33 -2.87
C ASP A 14 16.26 -16.06 -4.00
N PRO A 15 16.96 -16.65 -4.97
CA PRO A 15 16.34 -17.36 -6.08
C PRO A 15 15.66 -18.68 -5.67
N ALA A 16 16.06 -19.29 -4.55
CA ALA A 16 15.47 -20.53 -4.07
C ALA A 16 14.06 -20.33 -3.53
N THR A 17 13.85 -19.22 -2.81
CA THR A 17 12.55 -18.85 -2.24
C THR A 17 11.77 -17.87 -3.10
N GLN A 18 12.43 -17.22 -4.05
CA GLN A 18 11.90 -16.11 -4.86
C GLN A 18 11.43 -14.91 -3.99
N THR A 19 12.18 -14.63 -2.94
CA THR A 19 11.89 -13.53 -2.00
C THR A 19 13.08 -12.60 -1.86
N TYR A 20 12.91 -11.52 -1.09
CA TYR A 20 13.98 -10.61 -0.71
C TYR A 20 14.17 -10.62 0.81
N ALA A 21 15.42 -10.54 1.24
CA ALA A 21 15.83 -10.41 2.64
C ALA A 21 15.12 -11.44 3.56
N THR A 22 14.21 -11.01 4.43
CA THR A 22 13.48 -11.90 5.34
C THR A 22 12.19 -12.48 4.74
N GLY A 23 11.83 -12.08 3.52
CA GLY A 23 10.58 -12.49 2.86
C GLY A 23 9.33 -11.84 3.43
N SER A 24 9.47 -10.75 4.19
CA SER A 24 8.30 -10.00 4.70
C SER A 24 7.55 -9.26 3.57
N GLN A 25 6.33 -8.81 3.85
CA GLN A 25 5.56 -7.98 2.91
C GLN A 25 6.36 -6.75 2.46
N LEU A 26 7.05 -6.08 3.39
CA LEU A 26 7.90 -4.92 3.09
C LEU A 26 9.09 -5.31 2.22
N ASP A 27 9.78 -6.39 2.56
CA ASP A 27 10.99 -6.82 1.86
C ASP A 27 10.70 -7.22 0.40
N MET A 28 9.52 -7.74 0.11
CA MET A 28 9.10 -8.06 -1.25
C MET A 28 8.56 -6.82 -2.00
N THR A 29 7.76 -5.97 -1.36
CA THR A 29 7.13 -4.83 -2.03
C THR A 29 8.12 -3.70 -2.33
N TYR A 30 9.10 -3.45 -1.46
CA TYR A 30 10.06 -2.35 -1.64
C TYR A 30 10.91 -2.51 -2.91
N PRO A 31 11.58 -3.65 -3.17
CA PRO A 31 12.37 -3.84 -4.40
C PRO A 31 11.52 -3.72 -5.67
N MET A 32 10.30 -4.23 -5.66
CA MET A 32 9.37 -4.08 -6.78
C MET A 32 8.97 -2.62 -7.00
N LEU A 33 8.69 -1.89 -5.92
CA LEU A 33 8.28 -0.48 -5.97
C LEU A 33 9.37 0.44 -6.54
N VAL A 34 10.65 0.20 -6.19
CA VAL A 34 11.77 1.03 -6.65
C VAL A 34 12.34 0.58 -7.99
N GLY A 35 11.88 -0.55 -8.52
CA GLY A 35 12.35 -1.13 -9.79
C GLY A 35 13.67 -1.90 -9.65
N ALA A 36 13.96 -2.44 -8.46
CA ALA A 36 15.12 -3.30 -8.22
C ALA A 36 14.85 -4.77 -8.59
N THR A 37 13.60 -5.19 -8.61
CA THR A 37 13.20 -6.51 -9.09
C THR A 37 13.18 -6.52 -10.61
N PRO A 38 13.97 -7.39 -11.29
CA PRO A 38 13.88 -7.57 -12.73
C PRO A 38 12.46 -7.98 -13.16
N ASP A 39 12.01 -7.49 -14.33
CA ASP A 39 10.66 -7.77 -14.83
C ASP A 39 10.38 -9.28 -14.98
N SER A 40 11.39 -10.05 -15.41
CA SER A 40 11.28 -11.52 -15.53
C SER A 40 11.03 -12.25 -14.21
N LEU A 41 11.34 -11.63 -13.06
CA LEU A 41 11.17 -12.22 -11.72
C LEU A 41 9.98 -11.64 -10.96
N ARG A 42 9.42 -10.53 -11.44
CA ARG A 42 8.35 -9.80 -10.75
C ARG A 42 7.15 -10.70 -10.42
N ALA A 43 6.65 -11.45 -11.39
CA ALA A 43 5.48 -12.31 -11.19
C ALA A 43 5.72 -13.38 -10.10
N GLY A 44 6.94 -13.95 -10.05
CA GLY A 44 7.31 -14.90 -9.00
C GLY A 44 7.31 -14.28 -7.61
N VAL A 45 7.90 -13.09 -7.46
CA VAL A 45 7.92 -12.35 -6.18
C VAL A 45 6.50 -11.94 -5.75
N GLU A 46 5.67 -11.46 -6.67
CA GLU A 46 4.27 -11.13 -6.40
C GLU A 46 3.47 -12.36 -5.94
N GLN A 47 3.66 -13.50 -6.58
CA GLN A 47 3.01 -14.75 -6.15
C GLN A 47 3.41 -15.15 -4.73
N ARG A 48 4.69 -14.99 -4.37
CA ARG A 48 5.16 -15.22 -2.99
C ARG A 48 4.56 -14.25 -2.00
N LEU A 49 4.50 -12.97 -2.36
CA LEU A 49 3.87 -11.94 -1.54
C LEU A 49 2.38 -12.27 -1.28
N PHE A 50 1.64 -12.66 -2.32
CA PHE A 50 0.24 -13.04 -2.18
C PHE A 50 0.06 -14.27 -1.31
N ARG A 51 0.86 -15.32 -1.48
CA ARG A 51 0.82 -16.51 -0.61
C ARG A 51 1.12 -16.15 0.84
N LEU A 52 2.18 -15.39 1.10
CA LEU A 52 2.48 -14.92 2.45
C LEU A 52 1.27 -14.20 3.06
N THR A 53 0.71 -13.24 2.32
CA THR A 53 -0.36 -12.39 2.82
C THR A 53 -1.66 -13.17 3.02
N HIS A 54 -2.09 -13.97 2.05
CA HIS A 54 -3.39 -14.67 2.11
C HIS A 54 -3.33 -15.94 2.93
N ASP A 55 -2.32 -16.80 2.69
CA ASP A 55 -2.31 -18.15 3.27
C ASP A 55 -1.72 -18.16 4.69
N VAL A 56 -0.67 -17.34 4.93
CA VAL A 56 0.03 -17.32 6.21
C VAL A 56 -0.52 -16.23 7.13
N MET A 57 -0.56 -14.99 6.63
CA MET A 57 -0.96 -13.82 7.44
C MET A 57 -2.47 -13.58 7.46
N LYS A 58 -3.28 -14.38 6.72
CA LYS A 58 -4.75 -14.27 6.67
C LYS A 58 -5.22 -12.85 6.36
N ASP A 59 -4.60 -12.24 5.35
CA ASP A 59 -4.83 -10.87 4.91
C ASP A 59 -4.52 -9.78 5.96
N HIS A 60 -3.76 -10.09 6.99
CA HIS A 60 -3.30 -9.05 7.93
C HIS A 60 -2.11 -8.26 7.37
N ILE A 61 -2.05 -7.00 7.76
CA ILE A 61 -0.95 -6.11 7.39
C ILE A 61 0.27 -6.36 8.29
N GLY A 62 1.43 -6.63 7.70
CA GLY A 62 2.69 -6.87 8.42
C GLY A 62 3.61 -5.65 8.50
N GLY A 63 3.11 -4.49 8.14
CA GLY A 63 3.91 -3.28 8.07
C GLY A 63 3.82 -2.40 9.31
N GLY A 64 4.92 -1.71 9.62
CA GLY A 64 4.96 -0.59 10.55
C GLY A 64 5.01 0.75 9.80
N LEU A 65 5.60 1.77 10.46
CA LEU A 65 5.75 3.14 9.96
C LEU A 65 6.28 3.21 8.51
N VAL A 66 7.29 2.41 8.18
CA VAL A 66 7.87 2.36 6.82
C VAL A 66 7.10 1.38 5.92
N GLY A 67 6.66 0.25 6.48
CA GLY A 67 6.03 -0.82 5.71
C GLY A 67 4.69 -0.41 5.11
N VAL A 68 3.81 0.21 5.89
CA VAL A 68 2.47 0.61 5.42
C VAL A 68 2.53 1.49 4.17
N PRO A 69 3.26 2.62 4.13
CA PRO A 69 3.30 3.46 2.93
C PRO A 69 3.98 2.77 1.73
N VAL A 70 4.96 1.90 1.96
CA VAL A 70 5.63 1.15 0.87
C VAL A 70 4.67 0.12 0.25
N ILE A 71 4.05 -0.71 1.08
CA ILE A 71 3.08 -1.73 0.66
C ILE A 71 1.92 -1.07 -0.09
N THR A 72 1.38 0.01 0.47
CA THR A 72 0.28 0.77 -0.13
C THR A 72 0.65 1.33 -1.50
N ARG A 73 1.81 2.00 -1.62
CA ARG A 73 2.26 2.55 -2.89
C ARG A 73 2.55 1.48 -3.93
N TRP A 74 3.11 0.34 -3.52
CA TRP A 74 3.29 -0.79 -4.41
C TRP A 74 1.94 -1.27 -4.97
N ALA A 75 0.96 -1.50 -4.11
CA ALA A 75 -0.37 -1.95 -4.52
C ALA A 75 -1.06 -0.98 -5.49
N VAL A 76 -0.99 0.34 -5.20
CA VAL A 76 -1.52 1.38 -6.10
C VAL A 76 -0.83 1.34 -7.47
N ARG A 77 0.50 1.25 -7.52
CA ARG A 77 1.26 1.28 -8.77
C ARG A 77 1.16 0.01 -9.60
N SER A 78 0.96 -1.12 -8.95
CA SER A 78 0.81 -2.42 -9.60
C SER A 78 -0.66 -2.80 -9.90
N HIS A 79 -1.59 -1.87 -9.66
CA HIS A 79 -3.04 -2.09 -9.85
C HIS A 79 -3.56 -3.32 -9.10
N ASN A 80 -3.20 -3.43 -7.81
CA ASN A 80 -3.67 -4.48 -6.90
C ASN A 80 -4.60 -3.91 -5.80
N PRO A 81 -5.79 -3.38 -6.13
CA PRO A 81 -6.67 -2.76 -5.15
C PRO A 81 -7.19 -3.77 -4.12
N GLU A 82 -7.45 -5.00 -4.54
CA GLU A 82 -7.90 -6.10 -3.68
C GLU A 82 -6.91 -6.39 -2.56
N PHE A 83 -5.62 -6.30 -2.82
CA PHE A 83 -4.57 -6.59 -1.85
C PHE A 83 -4.70 -5.73 -0.58
N ILE A 84 -4.92 -4.44 -0.76
CA ILE A 84 -5.13 -3.51 0.38
C ILE A 84 -6.54 -3.62 0.93
N TYR A 85 -7.56 -3.76 0.07
CA TYR A 85 -8.94 -3.85 0.52
C TYR A 85 -9.18 -5.03 1.46
N ARG A 86 -8.63 -6.20 1.13
CA ARG A 86 -8.71 -7.38 2.00
C ARG A 86 -8.05 -7.15 3.35
N MET A 87 -6.90 -6.47 3.39
CA MET A 87 -6.25 -6.07 4.64
C MET A 87 -7.09 -5.11 5.46
N LEU A 88 -7.75 -4.14 4.82
CA LEU A 88 -8.61 -3.18 5.50
C LEU A 88 -9.85 -3.83 6.14
N LYS A 89 -10.34 -4.94 5.58
CA LYS A 89 -11.50 -5.68 6.11
C LYS A 89 -11.18 -6.57 7.31
N GLN A 90 -9.89 -6.75 7.66
CA GLN A 90 -9.53 -7.62 8.78
C GLN A 90 -9.86 -6.95 10.12
N ARG A 91 -10.68 -7.64 10.96
CA ARG A 91 -11.02 -7.20 12.31
C ARG A 91 -10.02 -7.70 13.37
N GLY A 92 -9.24 -8.71 13.02
CA GLY A 92 -8.20 -9.25 13.90
C GLY A 92 -6.98 -8.34 14.00
N TYR A 93 -6.14 -8.66 14.97
CA TYR A 93 -4.82 -8.03 15.14
C TYR A 93 -3.77 -8.66 14.19
N PRO A 94 -2.89 -7.88 13.58
CA PRO A 94 -2.90 -6.40 13.47
C PRO A 94 -3.84 -5.94 12.34
N GLY A 95 -4.51 -4.80 12.53
CA GLY A 95 -5.40 -4.26 11.49
C GLY A 95 -6.09 -2.95 11.86
N TYR A 96 -6.59 -2.25 10.86
CA TYR A 96 -7.29 -0.97 11.07
C TYR A 96 -8.63 -1.15 11.77
N LEU A 97 -9.42 -2.17 11.39
CA LEU A 97 -10.68 -2.45 12.06
C LEU A 97 -10.44 -2.93 13.51
N HIS A 98 -9.31 -3.60 13.79
CA HIS A 98 -8.93 -3.90 15.16
C HIS A 98 -8.80 -2.63 16.02
N MET A 99 -8.13 -1.58 15.50
CA MET A 99 -8.05 -0.32 16.21
C MET A 99 -9.43 0.29 16.45
N ILE A 100 -10.29 0.31 15.43
CA ILE A 100 -11.66 0.87 15.52
C ILE A 100 -12.49 0.09 16.54
N ASP A 101 -12.47 -1.22 16.50
CA ASP A 101 -13.21 -2.10 17.43
C ASP A 101 -12.73 -1.92 18.90
N HIS A 102 -11.51 -1.41 19.10
CA HIS A 102 -10.95 -1.06 20.42
C HIS A 102 -11.01 0.44 20.74
N GLY A 103 -11.90 1.18 20.08
CA GLY A 103 -12.21 2.58 20.39
C GLY A 103 -11.24 3.61 19.82
N ALA A 104 -10.49 3.27 18.77
CA ALA A 104 -9.62 4.24 18.11
C ALA A 104 -10.44 5.31 17.38
N THR A 105 -10.10 6.58 17.63
CA THR A 105 -10.58 7.76 16.89
C THR A 105 -9.50 8.35 15.99
N ALA A 106 -8.27 7.83 16.10
CA ALA A 106 -7.13 8.15 15.26
C ALA A 106 -6.24 6.90 15.13
N THR A 107 -5.30 6.90 14.19
CA THR A 107 -4.31 5.83 14.09
C THR A 107 -3.36 5.85 15.28
N TRP A 108 -2.98 4.67 15.74
CA TRP A 108 -2.10 4.48 16.90
C TRP A 108 -0.62 4.40 16.48
N GLU A 109 0.29 4.48 17.45
CA GLU A 109 1.72 4.27 17.25
C GLU A 109 2.05 2.78 17.04
N TYR A 110 1.36 1.91 17.77
CA TYR A 110 1.46 0.44 17.67
C TYR A 110 0.09 -0.16 17.38
N TRP A 111 0.05 -1.22 16.60
CA TRP A 111 -1.18 -1.96 16.32
C TRP A 111 -1.89 -2.46 17.58
N SER A 112 -1.13 -2.72 18.67
CA SER A 112 -1.65 -3.15 19.97
C SER A 112 -2.32 -2.04 20.78
N GLY A 113 -2.16 -0.77 20.40
CA GLY A 113 -2.64 0.37 21.18
C GLY A 113 -1.75 0.75 22.36
N GLU A 114 -0.58 0.12 22.48
CA GLU A 114 0.47 0.56 23.38
C GLU A 114 0.99 1.95 22.98
N ARG A 115 1.54 2.71 23.92
CA ARG A 115 2.06 4.06 23.72
C ARG A 115 0.99 5.03 23.19
N SER A 116 1.35 5.88 22.19
CA SER A 116 0.46 6.93 21.69
C SER A 116 -0.72 6.36 20.90
N ARG A 117 -1.93 6.80 21.22
CA ARG A 117 -3.16 6.50 20.48
C ARG A 117 -3.56 7.58 19.48
N VAL A 118 -2.69 8.56 19.28
CA VAL A 118 -2.78 9.56 18.21
C VAL A 118 -1.41 9.67 17.57
N HIS A 119 -1.20 8.95 16.47
CA HIS A 119 0.08 8.87 15.79
C HIS A 119 -0.09 8.65 14.28
N ASN A 120 0.84 9.16 13.49
CA ASN A 120 0.79 9.09 12.04
C ASN A 120 1.43 7.82 11.43
N CYS A 121 1.85 6.84 12.25
CA CYS A 121 2.56 5.64 11.78
C CYS A 121 1.86 4.95 10.61
N TYR A 122 0.54 4.83 10.67
CA TYR A 122 -0.22 4.05 9.70
C TYR A 122 -1.05 4.89 8.72
N ASN A 123 -0.89 6.23 8.75
CA ASN A 123 -1.64 7.13 7.85
C ASN A 123 -1.31 6.97 6.37
N GLY A 124 -0.19 6.29 6.04
CA GLY A 124 0.17 5.96 4.65
C GLY A 124 -0.92 5.25 3.87
N ILE A 125 -1.85 4.56 4.56
CA ILE A 125 -3.03 3.94 3.94
C ILE A 125 -3.95 4.94 3.24
N GLY A 126 -3.97 6.20 3.69
CA GLY A 126 -4.75 7.28 3.05
C GLY A 126 -4.45 7.44 1.56
N THR A 127 -3.23 7.12 1.14
CA THR A 127 -2.84 7.10 -0.27
C THR A 127 -3.71 6.15 -1.10
N TRP A 128 -4.08 4.99 -0.55
CA TRP A 128 -4.93 4.03 -1.26
C TRP A 128 -6.34 4.57 -1.51
N PHE A 129 -6.95 5.22 -0.51
CA PHE A 129 -8.29 5.78 -0.66
C PHE A 129 -8.35 6.86 -1.75
N TYR A 130 -7.33 7.71 -1.84
CA TYR A 130 -7.29 8.79 -2.84
C TYR A 130 -6.77 8.30 -4.20
N GLN A 131 -5.65 7.58 -4.24
CA GLN A 131 -4.94 7.28 -5.48
C GLN A 131 -5.37 5.97 -6.15
N ALA A 132 -5.89 5.01 -5.38
CA ALA A 132 -6.49 3.80 -5.92
C ALA A 132 -8.01 3.92 -5.97
N LEU A 133 -8.69 3.85 -4.82
CA LEU A 133 -10.15 3.80 -4.78
C LEU A 133 -10.79 5.03 -5.45
N GLY A 134 -10.39 6.23 -5.07
CA GLY A 134 -10.86 7.47 -5.71
C GLY A 134 -10.22 7.75 -7.07
N GLY A 135 -9.08 7.13 -7.36
CA GLY A 135 -8.38 7.23 -8.63
C GLY A 135 -7.64 8.55 -8.89
N LEU A 136 -7.57 9.46 -7.92
CA LEU A 136 -6.92 10.76 -8.09
C LEU A 136 -5.40 10.65 -7.93
N ARG A 137 -4.66 10.74 -9.04
CA ARG A 137 -3.20 10.71 -9.06
C ARG A 137 -2.61 11.99 -9.63
N THR A 138 -1.51 12.44 -9.03
CA THR A 138 -0.76 13.59 -9.52
C THR A 138 0.18 13.20 -10.66
N ASP A 139 0.35 14.11 -11.60
CA ASP A 139 1.41 14.03 -12.60
C ASP A 139 2.70 14.61 -12.02
N SER A 140 3.77 13.81 -12.01
CA SER A 140 5.08 14.26 -11.49
C SER A 140 5.76 15.31 -12.36
N SER A 141 5.36 15.43 -13.62
CA SER A 141 5.86 16.47 -14.55
C SER A 141 5.11 17.80 -14.39
N HIS A 142 3.92 17.77 -13.78
CA HIS A 142 3.07 18.94 -13.47
C HIS A 142 2.65 18.89 -12.00
N PRO A 143 3.57 19.26 -11.07
CA PRO A 143 3.35 19.09 -9.64
C PRO A 143 2.26 20.02 -9.11
N GLY A 144 1.77 19.72 -7.89
CA GLY A 144 0.81 20.58 -7.19
C GLY A 144 -0.65 20.43 -7.65
N TYR A 145 -0.98 19.38 -8.39
CA TYR A 145 -2.30 19.13 -9.01
C TYR A 145 -2.63 20.06 -10.20
N GLU A 146 -1.61 20.64 -10.83
CA GLU A 146 -1.77 21.36 -12.10
C GLU A 146 -2.32 20.42 -13.19
N HIS A 147 -1.82 19.18 -13.19
CA HIS A 147 -2.33 18.09 -14.02
C HIS A 147 -2.55 16.84 -13.16
N VAL A 148 -3.65 16.14 -13.40
CA VAL A 148 -4.04 14.94 -12.66
C VAL A 148 -4.44 13.82 -13.60
N PHE A 149 -4.22 12.58 -13.16
CA PHE A 149 -4.82 11.39 -13.78
C PHE A 149 -5.99 10.93 -12.93
N ILE A 150 -7.05 10.50 -13.59
CA ILE A 150 -8.21 9.89 -12.96
C ILE A 150 -8.26 8.43 -13.42
N ASP A 151 -7.98 7.52 -12.50
CA ASP A 151 -7.88 6.08 -12.78
C ASP A 151 -8.29 5.29 -11.53
N PRO A 152 -9.61 5.15 -11.27
CA PRO A 152 -10.12 4.37 -10.16
C PRO A 152 -9.77 2.89 -10.28
N GLN A 153 -9.29 2.33 -9.17
CA GLN A 153 -9.01 0.91 -9.01
C GLN A 153 -10.04 0.36 -8.02
N ILE A 154 -11.07 -0.30 -8.54
CA ILE A 154 -12.26 -0.67 -7.77
C ILE A 154 -12.14 -2.12 -7.33
N PRO A 155 -12.02 -2.40 -6.00
CA PRO A 155 -12.05 -3.75 -5.48
C PRO A 155 -13.47 -4.32 -5.50
N GLU A 156 -13.58 -5.64 -5.54
CA GLU A 156 -14.87 -6.33 -5.54
C GLU A 156 -15.70 -5.99 -4.29
N GLY A 157 -16.97 -5.67 -4.51
CA GLY A 157 -17.93 -5.35 -3.46
C GLY A 157 -17.89 -3.91 -2.96
N VAL A 158 -17.13 -3.02 -3.61
CA VAL A 158 -17.24 -1.57 -3.40
C VAL A 158 -18.10 -0.97 -4.51
N GLU A 159 -19.24 -0.42 -4.14
CA GLU A 159 -20.26 0.05 -5.07
C GLU A 159 -20.17 1.54 -5.38
N TRP A 160 -19.50 2.32 -4.55
CA TRP A 160 -19.35 3.75 -4.74
C TRP A 160 -18.13 4.32 -4.01
N CYS A 161 -17.65 5.43 -4.49
CA CYS A 161 -16.63 6.24 -3.82
C CYS A 161 -16.85 7.73 -4.10
N ARG A 162 -16.60 8.57 -3.12
CA ARG A 162 -16.55 10.02 -3.28
C ARG A 162 -15.35 10.56 -2.53
N ILE A 163 -14.53 11.34 -3.21
CA ILE A 163 -13.37 12.02 -2.63
C ILE A 163 -13.40 13.50 -3.00
N GLY A 164 -12.85 14.33 -2.12
CA GLY A 164 -12.64 15.75 -2.37
C GLY A 164 -11.23 16.18 -1.97
N LYS A 165 -10.63 17.05 -2.76
CA LYS A 165 -9.28 17.56 -2.53
C LYS A 165 -9.20 19.05 -2.83
N GLU A 166 -8.81 19.86 -1.84
CA GLU A 166 -8.42 21.24 -2.08
C GLU A 166 -7.03 21.28 -2.72
N THR A 167 -6.89 22.05 -3.78
CA THR A 167 -5.62 22.23 -4.50
C THR A 167 -5.35 23.71 -4.73
N PRO A 168 -4.12 24.13 -5.08
CA PRO A 168 -3.82 25.50 -5.48
C PRO A 168 -4.63 26.00 -6.69
N TYR A 169 -5.17 25.07 -7.48
CA TYR A 169 -5.96 25.37 -8.70
C TYR A 169 -7.46 25.26 -8.48
N GLY A 170 -7.90 25.09 -7.23
CA GLY A 170 -9.29 24.92 -6.84
C GLY A 170 -9.58 23.52 -6.31
N ARG A 171 -10.86 23.29 -5.97
CA ARG A 171 -11.33 22.03 -5.43
C ARG A 171 -11.56 21.00 -6.55
N ILE A 172 -11.09 19.79 -6.32
CA ILE A 172 -11.38 18.61 -7.13
C ILE A 172 -12.34 17.73 -6.34
N ASP A 173 -13.51 17.44 -6.90
CA ASP A 173 -14.46 16.47 -6.39
C ASP A 173 -14.62 15.34 -7.40
N LEU A 174 -14.39 14.11 -6.98
CA LEU A 174 -14.53 12.91 -7.80
C LEU A 174 -15.50 11.93 -7.13
N GLY A 175 -16.31 11.28 -7.94
CA GLY A 175 -17.21 10.23 -7.50
C GLY A 175 -17.49 9.23 -8.61
N TRP A 176 -17.72 7.97 -8.22
CA TRP A 176 -18.20 6.90 -9.09
C TRP A 176 -19.15 5.99 -8.30
N GLU A 177 -20.05 5.34 -9.01
CA GLU A 177 -21.03 4.36 -8.53
C GLU A 177 -21.33 3.31 -9.60
#